data_bb6b9e29915763b07619ca33ee88903d
#
_entry.id   bb6b9e29915763b07619ca33ee88903d
#
_cell.length_a   1.000
_cell.length_b   1.000
_cell.length_c   1.000
_cell.angle_alpha   90.00
_cell.angle_beta   90.00
_cell.angle_gamma   90.00
#
_symmetry.space_group_name_H-M   'P 1'
#
loop_
_entity.id
_entity.type
_entity.pdbx_description
1 polymer ?
#
loop_
_entity_poly.entity_id
_entity_poly.type
_entity_poly.pdbx_seq_one_letter_code
_entity_poly.pdbx_strand_id
1 'polypeptide(L)'
;MTTSPPVVGEPRLDLAAPDVADATALAALLADRTRAGILRMLADGPHCVCEMAAALGERDNNVSNHLARLRDAGLVRAIRHEANARFLYYERDEAAVAAARDHLLAVLG
;
A
#
# COMPACT_ATOMS: atom_id res chain seq x y z
N MET A 1 -15.67 24.64 -21.72
CA MET A 1 -15.35 25.01 -20.71
C MET A 1 -15.14 26.23 -20.55
N THR A 2 -15.46 26.69 -19.74
CA THR A 2 -15.07 27.80 -19.54
C THR A 2 -14.21 27.89 -18.64
N THR A 3 -13.21 28.12 -18.93
CA THR A 3 -12.31 28.35 -18.04
C THR A 3 -12.49 29.59 -17.44
N SER A 4 -12.42 29.57 -16.22
CA SER A 4 -12.38 30.77 -15.53
C SER A 4 -11.16 31.49 -15.87
N PRO A 5 -11.23 32.72 -16.07
CA PRO A 5 -10.03 33.46 -16.35
C PRO A 5 -9.14 33.46 -15.14
N PRO A 6 -7.87 33.44 -15.34
CA PRO A 6 -6.94 33.55 -14.23
C PRO A 6 -7.15 34.87 -13.54
N VAL A 7 -7.04 34.81 -12.24
CA VAL A 7 -7.14 36.00 -11.44
C VAL A 7 -5.86 36.19 -10.71
N VAL A 8 -5.63 37.40 -10.31
CA VAL A 8 -4.48 37.68 -9.46
C VAL A 8 -4.65 36.89 -8.20
N GLY A 9 -3.66 36.12 -7.84
CA GLY A 9 -3.78 35.26 -6.68
C GLY A 9 -4.45 33.94 -6.96
N GLU A 10 -4.61 33.57 -8.25
CA GLU A 10 -5.12 32.28 -8.55
C GLU A 10 -4.32 31.20 -7.84
N PRO A 11 -4.98 30.26 -7.17
CA PRO A 11 -4.25 29.24 -6.44
C PRO A 11 -3.46 28.33 -7.37
N ARG A 12 -2.28 27.98 -6.92
CA ARG A 12 -1.46 27.01 -7.61
C ARG A 12 -1.33 25.80 -6.74
N LEU A 13 -1.45 24.65 -7.36
CA LEU A 13 -1.27 23.40 -6.66
C LEU A 13 0.20 23.05 -6.63
N ASP A 14 0.72 22.84 -5.44
CA ASP A 14 2.08 22.37 -5.27
C ASP A 14 2.04 20.84 -5.28
N LEU A 15 2.47 20.26 -6.38
CA LEU A 15 2.47 18.81 -6.52
C LEU A 15 3.47 18.11 -5.59
N ALA A 16 4.38 18.87 -4.99
CA ALA A 16 5.28 18.31 -4.00
C ALA A 16 4.74 18.47 -2.58
N ALA A 17 3.55 19.04 -2.42
CA ALA A 17 2.93 19.14 -1.08
C ALA A 17 2.78 17.73 -0.49
N PRO A 18 3.01 17.57 0.83
CA PRO A 18 3.03 16.23 1.44
C PRO A 18 1.78 15.39 1.20
N ASP A 19 0.60 15.99 1.21
CA ASP A 19 -0.64 15.26 0.99
C ASP A 19 -0.72 14.68 -0.42
N VAL A 20 -0.30 15.46 -1.43
CA VAL A 20 -0.29 14.99 -2.81
C VAL A 20 0.83 13.97 -3.03
N ALA A 21 2.02 14.26 -2.52
CA ALA A 21 3.16 13.36 -2.66
C ALA A 21 2.90 12.00 -2.01
N ASP A 22 2.33 12.00 -0.80
CA ASP A 22 2.03 10.76 -0.08
C ASP A 22 0.94 9.96 -0.80
N ALA A 23 -0.09 10.62 -1.30
CA ALA A 23 -1.15 9.94 -2.03
C ALA A 23 -0.65 9.34 -3.34
N THR A 24 0.22 10.05 -4.08
CA THR A 24 0.76 9.52 -5.33
C THR A 24 1.72 8.36 -5.11
N ALA A 25 2.55 8.42 -4.08
CA ALA A 25 3.43 7.32 -3.72
C ALA A 25 2.62 6.06 -3.37
N LEU A 26 1.55 6.23 -2.61
CA LEU A 26 0.66 5.15 -2.25
C LEU A 26 -0.08 4.60 -3.47
N ALA A 27 -0.58 5.47 -4.34
CA ALA A 27 -1.25 5.04 -5.57
C ALA A 27 -0.31 4.23 -6.47
N ALA A 28 0.94 4.65 -6.59
CA ALA A 28 1.93 3.91 -7.36
C ALA A 28 2.19 2.52 -6.76
N LEU A 29 2.25 2.44 -5.44
CA LEU A 29 2.44 1.17 -4.75
C LEU A 29 1.27 0.23 -5.01
N LEU A 30 0.04 0.74 -5.00
CA LEU A 30 -1.18 -0.03 -5.20
C LEU A 30 -1.54 -0.23 -6.68
N ALA A 31 -0.80 0.37 -7.59
CA ALA A 31 -1.05 0.21 -9.02
C ALA A 31 -0.72 -1.22 -9.50
N ASP A 32 0.03 -1.98 -8.73
CA ASP A 32 0.32 -3.36 -9.03
C ASP A 32 -0.74 -4.25 -8.37
N ARG A 33 -1.40 -5.09 -9.16
CA ARG A 33 -2.50 -5.89 -8.64
C ARG A 33 -2.05 -6.99 -7.68
N THR A 34 -0.81 -7.45 -7.78
CA THR A 34 -0.29 -8.42 -6.82
C THR A 34 -0.12 -7.78 -5.45
N ARG A 35 0.42 -6.56 -5.39
CA ARG A 35 0.54 -5.82 -4.13
C ARG A 35 -0.83 -5.51 -3.54
N ALA A 36 -1.76 -5.07 -4.36
CA ALA A 36 -3.12 -4.83 -3.89
C ALA A 36 -3.76 -6.11 -3.35
N GLY A 37 -3.55 -7.23 -4.04
CA GLY A 37 -4.05 -8.53 -3.62
C GLY A 37 -3.45 -8.98 -2.29
N ILE A 38 -2.16 -8.77 -2.10
CA ILE A 38 -1.49 -9.09 -0.83
C ILE A 38 -2.14 -8.30 0.32
N LEU A 39 -2.30 -7.00 0.16
CA LEU A 39 -2.92 -6.18 1.20
C LEU A 39 -4.35 -6.61 1.48
N ARG A 40 -5.09 -6.98 0.45
CA ARG A 40 -6.46 -7.45 0.63
C ARG A 40 -6.50 -8.76 1.42
N MET A 41 -5.59 -9.69 1.12
CA MET A 41 -5.51 -10.95 1.86
C MET A 41 -5.13 -10.72 3.32
N LEU A 42 -4.16 -9.86 3.56
CA LEU A 42 -3.69 -9.59 4.91
C LEU A 42 -4.71 -8.81 5.76
N ALA A 43 -5.75 -8.27 5.14
CA ALA A 43 -6.87 -7.66 5.88
C ALA A 43 -7.60 -8.69 6.72
N ASP A 44 -7.56 -9.96 6.32
CA ASP A 44 -8.25 -11.04 7.02
C ASP A 44 -7.38 -11.72 8.08
N GLY A 45 -6.13 -11.35 8.18
CA GLY A 45 -5.20 -11.90 9.16
C GLY A 45 -3.84 -12.22 8.55
N PRO A 46 -2.90 -12.70 9.36
CA PRO A 46 -1.56 -13.03 8.88
C PRO A 46 -1.57 -14.22 7.92
N HIS A 47 -0.66 -14.14 6.94
CA HIS A 47 -0.44 -15.25 6.00
C HIS A 47 1.05 -15.41 5.73
N CYS A 48 1.46 -16.62 5.37
CA CYS A 48 2.82 -16.85 4.90
C CYS A 48 2.90 -16.60 3.40
N VAL A 49 4.12 -16.48 2.88
CA VAL A 49 4.35 -16.25 1.46
C VAL A 49 3.68 -17.33 0.60
N CYS A 50 3.80 -18.59 1.01
CA CYS A 50 3.25 -19.70 0.22
C CYS A 50 1.73 -19.64 0.10
N GLU A 51 1.05 -19.21 1.15
CA GLU A 51 -0.41 -19.05 1.11
C GLU A 51 -0.81 -17.95 0.14
N MET A 52 -0.10 -16.83 0.21
CA MET A 52 -0.39 -15.70 -0.67
C MET A 52 -0.05 -16.03 -2.13
N ALA A 53 1.08 -16.70 -2.37
CA ALA A 53 1.47 -17.09 -3.71
C ALA A 53 0.43 -18.03 -4.33
N ALA A 54 -0.03 -19.02 -3.57
CA ALA A 54 -1.04 -19.95 -4.05
C ALA A 54 -2.35 -19.23 -4.37
N ALA A 55 -2.80 -18.35 -3.48
CA ALA A 55 -4.06 -17.63 -3.65
C ALA A 55 -4.02 -16.64 -4.81
N LEU A 56 -2.86 -16.04 -5.07
CA LEU A 56 -2.72 -15.02 -6.11
C LEU A 56 -2.27 -15.59 -7.45
N GLY A 57 -1.95 -16.88 -7.50
CA GLY A 57 -1.43 -17.48 -8.72
C GLY A 57 -0.05 -16.97 -9.09
N GLU A 58 0.76 -16.67 -8.09
CA GLU A 58 2.10 -16.10 -8.27
C GLU A 58 3.16 -17.04 -7.73
N ARG A 59 4.41 -16.78 -8.08
CA ARG A 59 5.53 -17.53 -7.51
C ARG A 59 5.94 -16.91 -6.18
N ASP A 60 6.47 -17.73 -5.28
CA ASP A 60 6.89 -17.30 -3.96
C ASP A 60 7.87 -16.12 -4.01
N ASN A 61 8.87 -16.18 -4.89
CA ASN A 61 9.86 -15.10 -4.97
C ASN A 61 9.25 -13.79 -5.46
N ASN A 62 8.24 -13.86 -6.33
CA ASN A 62 7.54 -12.67 -6.78
C ASN A 62 6.75 -12.04 -5.65
N VAL A 63 6.03 -12.85 -4.88
CA VAL A 63 5.31 -12.39 -3.70
C VAL A 63 6.29 -11.79 -2.68
N SER A 64 7.42 -12.45 -2.44
CA SER A 64 8.43 -11.92 -1.52
C SER A 64 8.96 -10.55 -1.95
N ASN A 65 9.17 -10.36 -3.25
CA ASN A 65 9.64 -9.07 -3.78
C ASN A 65 8.59 -7.97 -3.57
N HIS A 66 7.33 -8.27 -3.80
CA HIS A 66 6.25 -7.33 -3.55
C HIS A 66 6.05 -7.04 -2.06
N LEU A 67 6.20 -8.05 -1.22
CA LEU A 67 6.16 -7.87 0.23
C LEU A 67 7.28 -6.95 0.71
N ALA A 68 8.48 -7.07 0.13
CA ALA A 68 9.58 -6.19 0.48
C ALA A 68 9.23 -4.72 0.20
N ARG A 69 8.58 -4.44 -0.92
CA ARG A 69 8.13 -3.07 -1.24
C ARG A 69 7.07 -2.57 -0.27
N LEU A 70 6.12 -3.43 0.08
CA LEU A 70 5.07 -3.06 1.04
C LEU A 70 5.66 -2.84 2.43
N ARG A 71 6.67 -3.64 2.81
CA ARG A 71 7.35 -3.48 4.08
C ARG A 71 8.15 -2.19 4.12
N ASP A 72 8.86 -1.87 3.04
CA ASP A 72 9.62 -0.63 2.95
C ASP A 72 8.71 0.59 3.06
N ALA A 73 7.48 0.47 2.59
CA ALA A 73 6.47 1.52 2.73
C ALA A 73 5.81 1.53 4.12
N GLY A 74 6.12 0.58 4.97
CA GLY A 74 5.57 0.50 6.33
C GLY A 74 4.18 -0.09 6.44
N LEU A 75 3.65 -0.66 5.37
CA LEU A 75 2.27 -1.16 5.37
C LEU A 75 2.13 -2.58 5.88
N VAL A 76 3.20 -3.35 5.83
CA VAL A 76 3.22 -4.73 6.33
C VAL A 76 4.48 -4.97 7.13
N ARG A 77 4.45 -5.97 7.98
CA ARG A 77 5.62 -6.41 8.72
C ARG A 77 5.66 -7.93 8.76
N ALA A 78 6.88 -8.44 8.87
CA ALA A 78 7.09 -9.87 9.04
C ALA A 78 6.93 -10.23 10.51
N ILE A 79 6.26 -11.33 10.77
CA ILE A 79 6.14 -11.87 12.11
C ILE A 79 6.49 -13.36 12.10
N ARG A 80 6.96 -13.85 13.23
CA ARG A 80 7.27 -15.26 13.32
C ARG A 80 6.11 -15.95 14.02
N HIS A 81 5.66 -17.06 13.45
CA HIS A 81 4.58 -17.82 14.04
C HIS A 81 5.09 -18.55 15.28
N GLU A 82 4.41 -18.40 16.41
CA GLU A 82 4.86 -19.02 17.68
C GLU A 82 4.92 -20.53 17.60
N ALA A 83 3.92 -21.15 17.02
CA ALA A 83 3.84 -22.61 16.95
C ALA A 83 4.73 -23.19 15.86
N ASN A 84 5.15 -22.37 14.89
CA ASN A 84 5.96 -22.85 13.79
C ASN A 84 6.94 -21.78 13.34
N ALA A 85 8.04 -21.67 14.08
CA ALA A 85 9.07 -20.65 13.82
C ALA A 85 9.78 -20.82 12.49
N ARG A 86 9.54 -21.94 11.77
CA ARG A 86 10.11 -22.12 10.46
C ARG A 86 9.50 -21.23 9.43
N PHE A 87 8.22 -20.86 9.57
CA PHE A 87 7.52 -20.08 8.59
C PHE A 87 7.47 -18.62 9.00
N LEU A 88 7.76 -17.76 8.04
CA LEU A 88 7.66 -16.35 8.22
C LEU A 88 6.28 -15.93 7.75
N TYR A 89 5.53 -15.34 8.64
CA TYR A 89 4.21 -14.80 8.34
C TYR A 89 4.30 -13.29 8.21
N TYR A 90 3.37 -12.73 7.50
CA TYR A 90 3.26 -11.28 7.32
C TYR A 90 1.90 -10.83 7.79
N GLU A 91 1.84 -9.63 8.30
CA GLU A 91 0.59 -8.98 8.69
C GLU A 91 0.62 -7.52 8.30
N ARG A 92 -0.56 -6.92 8.17
CA ARG A 92 -0.66 -5.50 7.90
C ARG A 92 -0.37 -4.72 9.19
N ASP A 93 0.23 -3.56 9.02
CA ASP A 93 0.25 -2.56 10.07
C ASP A 93 -1.03 -1.75 9.91
N GLU A 94 -2.04 -2.02 10.73
CA GLU A 94 -3.36 -1.39 10.56
C GLU A 94 -3.32 0.11 10.77
N ALA A 95 -2.47 0.61 11.65
CA ALA A 95 -2.32 2.05 11.83
C ALA A 95 -1.72 2.71 10.58
N ALA A 96 -0.72 2.07 9.98
CA ALA A 96 -0.12 2.56 8.75
C ALA A 96 -1.11 2.50 7.57
N VAL A 97 -1.90 1.44 7.48
CA VAL A 97 -2.93 1.31 6.44
C VAL A 97 -4.00 2.38 6.62
N ALA A 98 -4.41 2.67 7.85
CA ALA A 98 -5.37 3.72 8.13
C ALA A 98 -4.83 5.10 7.73
N ALA A 99 -3.57 5.38 8.06
CA ALA A 99 -2.92 6.62 7.64
C ALA A 99 -2.85 6.72 6.11
N ALA A 100 -2.53 5.63 5.44
CA ALA A 100 -2.49 5.58 3.98
C ALA A 100 -3.86 5.87 3.37
N ARG A 101 -4.91 5.30 3.95
CA ARG A 101 -6.28 5.57 3.51
C ARG A 101 -6.61 7.04 3.64
N ASP A 102 -6.20 7.66 4.74
CA ASP A 102 -6.44 9.09 4.98
C ASP A 102 -5.72 9.96 3.95
N HIS A 103 -4.51 9.60 3.54
CA HIS A 103 -3.80 10.30 2.48
C HIS A 103 -4.55 10.26 1.16
N LEU A 104 -5.10 9.10 0.80
CA LEU A 104 -5.91 8.98 -0.41
C LEU A 104 -7.18 9.81 -0.30
N LEU A 105 -7.85 9.78 0.85
CA LEU A 105 -9.07 10.54 1.07
C LEU A 105 -8.81 12.05 1.04
N ALA A 106 -7.66 12.49 1.48
CA ALA A 106 -7.29 13.91 1.42
C ALA A 106 -7.25 14.43 -0.02
N VAL A 107 -6.91 13.55 -0.97
CA VAL A 107 -6.88 13.91 -2.39
C VAL A 107 -8.22 13.66 -3.08
N LEU A 108 -8.87 12.54 -2.74
CA LEU A 108 -10.08 12.10 -3.46
C LEU A 108 -11.38 12.58 -2.80
N GLY A 109 -11.30 12.79 -1.51
CA GLY A 109 -12.46 13.21 -0.75
C GLY A 109 -12.86 14.62 -1.03
#